data_b9e5fb3eaac051ada3bb3e7d7c227003
#
_entry.id   b9e5fb3eaac051ada3bb3e7d7c227003
#
_cell.length_a   1.000
_cell.length_b   1.000
_cell.length_c   1.000
_cell.angle_alpha   90.00
_cell.angle_beta   90.00
_cell.angle_gamma   90.00
#
_symmetry.space_group_name_H-M   'P 1'
#
loop_
_entity.id
_entity.type
_entity.pdbx_description
1 polymer ?
#
loop_
_entity_poly.entity_id
_entity_poly.type
_entity_poly.pdbx_seq_one_letter_code
_entity_poly.pdbx_strand_id
1 'polypeptide(L)'
;GNLFMVGDEDQSIYGFRAAYPEALLRFSAVWPGAKTLLLEDNYRSTPEILRLAGMFIEGNRERYSKTIRATRAKGRRVHLAHAASRQAQYRYLLALAGEQGAPFSVLYRNNDSALPLIDALERAGLPYHCRSFDDTFFTHRIVCDVQDILRFAATPDDAERFLRIYYKFGALISKEAAQAACIQSGRTNTPI
;
A
#
# COMPACT_ATOMS: atom_id res chain seq x y z
N GLY A 1 22.02 3.21 35.39
CA GLY A 1 22.43 3.38 34.00
C GLY A 1 21.75 4.60 33.40
N ASN A 2 22.32 5.21 32.39
CA ASN A 2 21.73 6.34 31.68
C ASN A 2 20.74 5.81 30.64
N LEU A 3 19.51 6.34 30.64
CA LEU A 3 18.48 6.03 29.66
C LEU A 3 18.17 7.28 28.82
N PHE A 4 18.15 7.12 27.50
CA PHE A 4 17.81 8.15 26.54
C PHE A 4 16.74 7.62 25.60
N MET A 5 15.60 8.32 25.51
CA MET A 5 14.48 7.96 24.65
C MET A 5 14.23 9.09 23.65
N VAL A 6 14.06 8.73 22.38
CA VAL A 6 13.69 9.66 21.30
C VAL A 6 12.44 9.12 20.60
N GLY A 7 11.51 9.99 20.33
CA GLY A 7 10.29 9.63 19.62
C GLY A 7 9.50 10.85 19.21
N ASP A 8 8.44 10.60 18.45
CA ASP A 8 7.44 11.60 18.09
C ASP A 8 6.06 10.94 18.21
N GLU A 9 5.32 11.32 19.24
CA GLU A 9 4.00 10.77 19.53
C GLU A 9 3.00 11.10 18.41
N ASP A 10 3.16 12.22 17.74
CA ASP A 10 2.31 12.63 16.62
C ASP A 10 2.47 11.71 15.36
N GLN A 11 3.59 10.99 15.28
CA GLN A 11 3.89 10.02 14.22
C GLN A 11 3.58 8.57 14.61
N SER A 12 3.10 8.33 15.82
CA SER A 12 2.76 6.98 16.33
C SER A 12 1.41 6.50 15.81
N ILE A 13 1.27 6.40 14.48
CA ILE A 13 0.02 6.03 13.79
C ILE A 13 -0.17 4.52 13.62
N TYR A 14 0.75 3.68 14.15
CA TYR A 14 0.72 2.22 14.04
C TYR A 14 0.29 1.55 15.37
N GLY A 15 -0.69 2.10 16.07
CA GLY A 15 -1.21 1.52 17.32
C GLY A 15 -1.61 0.04 17.18
N PHE A 16 -2.16 -0.36 16.03
CA PHE A 16 -2.48 -1.74 15.71
C PHE A 16 -1.26 -2.67 15.55
N ARG A 17 -0.04 -2.12 15.49
CA ARG A 17 1.25 -2.84 15.50
C ARG A 17 2.03 -2.59 16.77
N ALA A 18 1.35 -2.36 17.90
CA ALA A 18 1.95 -2.09 19.20
C ALA A 18 2.85 -0.84 19.25
N ALA A 19 2.59 0.17 18.42
CA ALA A 19 3.15 1.50 18.65
C ALA A 19 2.57 2.03 19.97
N TYR A 20 3.45 2.33 20.92
CA TYR A 20 3.07 2.70 22.28
C TYR A 20 3.55 4.13 22.59
N PRO A 21 2.84 5.17 22.10
CA PRO A 21 3.21 6.57 22.32
C PRO A 21 3.14 6.98 23.79
N GLU A 22 2.33 6.29 24.60
CA GLU A 22 2.19 6.54 26.02
C GLU A 22 3.51 6.32 26.79
N ALA A 23 4.37 5.43 26.32
CA ALA A 23 5.70 5.25 26.92
C ALA A 23 6.54 6.54 26.85
N LEU A 24 6.43 7.29 25.73
CA LEU A 24 7.07 8.58 25.57
C LEU A 24 6.41 9.63 26.46
N LEU A 25 5.08 9.73 26.44
CA LEU A 25 4.31 10.71 27.18
C LEU A 25 4.45 10.54 28.71
N ARG A 26 4.57 9.30 29.18
CA ARG A 26 4.73 8.97 30.61
C ARG A 26 6.18 8.85 31.06
N PHE A 27 7.14 9.12 30.18
CA PHE A 27 8.55 8.90 30.47
C PHE A 27 9.01 9.62 31.72
N SER A 28 8.70 10.92 31.89
CA SER A 28 9.06 11.70 33.05
C SER A 28 8.34 11.28 34.36
N ALA A 29 7.16 10.67 34.25
CA ALA A 29 6.44 10.10 35.39
C ALA A 29 7.08 8.79 35.87
N VAL A 30 7.56 7.95 34.94
CA VAL A 30 8.24 6.69 35.25
C VAL A 30 9.68 6.94 35.74
N TRP A 31 10.32 7.97 35.20
CA TRP A 31 11.71 8.33 35.56
C TRP A 31 11.76 9.75 36.14
N PRO A 32 11.55 9.92 37.45
CA PRO A 32 11.62 11.23 38.11
C PRO A 32 13.00 11.86 37.89
N GLY A 33 13.00 13.12 37.49
CA GLY A 33 14.22 13.86 37.15
C GLY A 33 14.69 13.75 35.70
N ALA A 34 13.99 12.97 34.85
CA ALA A 34 14.26 12.98 33.43
C ALA A 34 14.02 14.37 32.82
N LYS A 35 14.91 14.79 31.93
CA LYS A 35 14.76 16.05 31.18
C LYS A 35 14.08 15.76 29.84
N THR A 36 12.99 16.45 29.56
CA THR A 36 12.33 16.42 28.25
C THR A 36 12.80 17.60 27.41
N LEU A 37 13.29 17.32 26.21
CA LEU A 37 13.71 18.30 25.24
C LEU A 37 12.79 18.20 24.01
N LEU A 38 12.23 19.32 23.57
CA LEU A 38 11.36 19.36 22.40
C LEU A 38 12.16 19.87 21.18
N LEU A 39 12.06 19.14 20.07
CA LEU A 39 12.62 19.55 18.79
C LEU A 39 11.52 20.27 18.00
N GLU A 40 11.49 21.59 18.06
CA GLU A 40 10.42 22.41 17.49
C GLU A 40 10.74 23.00 16.12
N ASP A 41 12.02 22.99 15.72
CA ASP A 41 12.42 23.54 14.42
C ASP A 41 12.33 22.47 13.32
N ASN A 42 11.51 22.73 12.31
CA ASN A 42 11.33 21.85 11.17
C ASN A 42 12.04 22.37 9.92
N TYR A 43 13.04 21.62 9.49
CA TYR A 43 13.90 21.94 8.32
C TYR A 43 13.40 21.31 7.02
N ARG A 44 12.33 20.51 7.06
CA ARG A 44 11.81 19.72 5.91
C ARG A 44 10.71 20.46 5.16
N SER A 45 9.72 20.94 5.90
CA SER A 45 8.44 21.39 5.34
C SER A 45 8.31 22.90 5.32
N THR A 46 7.53 23.42 4.37
CA THR A 46 7.20 24.83 4.30
C THR A 46 6.15 25.20 5.36
N PRO A 47 6.00 26.50 5.71
CA PRO A 47 5.00 26.95 6.68
C PRO A 47 3.58 26.54 6.32
N GLU A 48 3.22 26.50 5.04
CA GLU A 48 1.90 26.12 4.57
C GLU A 48 1.57 24.66 4.90
N ILE A 49 2.55 23.76 4.71
CA ILE A 49 2.43 22.33 5.02
C ILE A 49 2.31 22.14 6.53
N LEU A 50 3.21 22.79 7.31
CA LEU A 50 3.21 22.66 8.76
C LEU A 50 1.93 23.18 9.39
N ARG A 51 1.40 24.32 8.89
CA ARG A 51 0.13 24.87 9.40
C ARG A 51 -1.01 23.87 9.19
N LEU A 52 -1.12 23.26 8.02
CA LEU A 52 -2.19 22.30 7.74
C LEU A 52 -2.03 21.01 8.57
N ALA A 53 -0.80 20.50 8.67
CA ALA A 53 -0.50 19.31 9.48
C ALA A 53 -0.75 19.57 10.98
N GLY A 54 -0.40 20.77 11.47
CA GLY A 54 -0.67 21.20 12.84
C GLY A 54 -2.17 21.20 13.13
N MET A 55 -2.97 21.86 12.29
CA MET A 55 -4.43 21.87 12.43
C MET A 55 -5.04 20.47 12.46
N PHE A 56 -4.50 19.55 11.68
CA PHE A 56 -4.96 18.15 11.66
C PHE A 56 -4.63 17.44 12.97
N ILE A 57 -3.39 17.57 13.45
CA ILE A 57 -2.92 16.84 14.62
C ILE A 57 -3.42 17.42 15.95
N GLU A 58 -3.85 18.69 15.98
CA GLU A 58 -4.47 19.32 17.14
C GLU A 58 -5.75 18.61 17.63
N GLY A 59 -6.38 17.82 16.77
CA GLY A 59 -7.47 16.91 17.14
C GLY A 59 -7.07 15.80 18.12
N ASN A 60 -5.77 15.45 18.18
CA ASN A 60 -5.23 14.51 19.16
C ASN A 60 -4.96 15.22 20.49
N ARG A 61 -5.61 14.76 21.55
CA ARG A 61 -5.46 15.33 22.91
C ARG A 61 -4.28 14.75 23.69
N GLU A 62 -3.84 13.55 23.32
CA GLU A 62 -2.74 12.84 23.98
C GLU A 62 -1.43 13.14 23.28
N ARG A 63 -0.87 14.32 23.51
CA ARG A 63 0.38 14.77 22.92
C ARG A 63 1.09 15.81 23.79
N TYR A 64 2.39 15.99 23.56
CA TYR A 64 3.11 17.12 24.12
C TYR A 64 2.62 18.45 23.49
N SER A 65 2.49 19.47 24.31
CA SER A 65 2.30 20.83 23.82
C SER A 65 3.61 21.33 23.21
N LYS A 66 3.69 21.33 21.88
CA LYS A 66 4.87 21.77 21.12
C LYS A 66 4.43 22.67 19.98
N THR A 67 5.23 23.68 19.67
CA THR A 67 5.00 24.59 18.55
C THR A 67 6.04 24.37 17.48
N ILE A 68 5.66 23.67 16.42
CA ILE A 68 6.58 23.37 15.33
C ILE A 68 6.76 24.59 14.43
N ARG A 69 8.01 25.05 14.27
CA ARG A 69 8.37 26.21 13.47
C ARG A 69 9.05 25.78 12.16
N ALA A 70 8.57 26.32 11.04
CA ALA A 70 9.23 26.12 9.77
C ALA A 70 10.48 26.98 9.68
N THR A 71 11.60 26.39 9.34
CA THR A 71 12.84 27.13 9.02
C THR A 71 12.94 27.45 7.53
N ARG A 72 12.15 26.78 6.68
CA ARG A 72 12.10 27.02 5.24
C ARG A 72 11.26 28.25 4.90
N ALA A 73 11.60 28.89 3.79
CA ALA A 73 10.79 29.97 3.22
C ALA A 73 9.39 29.49 2.81
N LYS A 74 8.47 30.42 2.64
CA LYS A 74 7.12 30.16 2.12
C LYS A 74 7.18 29.40 0.79
N GLY A 75 6.35 28.37 0.67
CA GLY A 75 6.22 27.54 -0.50
C GLY A 75 4.88 27.71 -1.22
N ARG A 76 4.53 26.73 -2.04
CA ARG A 76 3.22 26.67 -2.68
C ARG A 76 2.13 26.35 -1.66
N ARG A 77 0.93 26.85 -1.90
CA ARG A 77 -0.25 26.46 -1.11
C ARG A 77 -0.55 24.98 -1.28
N VAL A 78 -1.03 24.36 -0.21
CA VAL A 78 -1.56 22.99 -0.28
C VAL A 78 -2.90 23.05 -1.03
N HIS A 79 -3.06 22.18 -2.02
CA HIS A 79 -4.29 22.06 -2.81
C HIS A 79 -5.06 20.83 -2.39
N LEU A 80 -6.37 20.99 -2.23
CA LEU A 80 -7.30 19.89 -2.01
C LEU A 80 -8.13 19.71 -3.28
N ALA A 81 -7.99 18.56 -3.93
CA ALA A 81 -8.77 18.21 -5.10
C ALA A 81 -9.79 17.13 -4.75
N HIS A 82 -11.05 17.35 -5.11
CA HIS A 82 -12.13 16.38 -4.97
C HIS A 82 -12.39 15.70 -6.31
N ALA A 83 -12.31 14.38 -6.32
CA ALA A 83 -12.61 13.59 -7.51
C ALA A 83 -13.94 12.86 -7.35
N ALA A 84 -14.82 12.94 -8.35
CA ALA A 84 -16.13 12.29 -8.34
C ALA A 84 -16.05 10.74 -8.39
N SER A 85 -14.91 10.18 -8.79
CA SER A 85 -14.68 8.74 -8.86
C SER A 85 -13.19 8.43 -8.77
N ARG A 86 -12.84 7.15 -8.51
CA ARG A 86 -11.44 6.68 -8.58
C ARG A 86 -10.81 6.95 -9.94
N GLN A 87 -11.55 6.74 -11.01
CA GLN A 87 -11.06 6.99 -12.36
C GLN A 87 -10.78 8.46 -12.63
N ALA A 88 -11.61 9.38 -12.08
CA ALA A 88 -11.36 10.81 -12.15
C ALA A 88 -10.10 11.21 -11.37
N GLN A 89 -9.83 10.56 -10.22
CA GLN A 89 -8.60 10.75 -9.46
C GLN A 89 -7.37 10.36 -10.27
N TYR A 90 -7.37 9.20 -10.91
CA TYR A 90 -6.23 8.77 -11.73
C TYR A 90 -6.01 9.68 -12.94
N ARG A 91 -7.08 10.13 -13.61
CA ARG A 91 -6.96 11.11 -14.70
C ARG A 91 -6.34 12.44 -14.23
N TYR A 92 -6.71 12.90 -13.05
CA TYR A 92 -6.11 14.10 -12.46
C TYR A 92 -4.61 13.91 -12.20
N LEU A 93 -4.21 12.76 -11.64
CA LEU A 93 -2.79 12.45 -11.39
C LEU A 93 -1.99 12.31 -12.70
N LEU A 94 -2.60 11.75 -13.75
CA LEU A 94 -1.99 11.69 -15.09
C LEU A 94 -1.78 13.08 -15.68
N ALA A 95 -2.75 13.97 -15.59
CA ALA A 95 -2.62 15.34 -16.06
C ALA A 95 -1.48 16.06 -15.31
N LEU A 96 -1.42 15.91 -13.99
CA LEU A 96 -0.31 16.44 -13.18
C LEU A 96 1.06 15.89 -13.63
N ALA A 97 1.14 14.59 -13.93
CA ALA A 97 2.38 13.96 -14.37
C ALA A 97 2.82 14.46 -15.75
N GLY A 98 1.89 14.75 -16.64
CA GLY A 98 2.19 15.32 -17.96
C GLY A 98 2.57 16.81 -17.93
N GLU A 99 2.04 17.57 -16.97
CA GLU A 99 2.28 19.02 -16.86
C GLU A 99 3.53 19.38 -16.06
N GLN A 100 3.92 18.53 -15.12
CA GLN A 100 5.02 18.83 -14.20
C GLN A 100 6.37 18.49 -14.83
N GLY A 101 7.23 19.49 -15.00
CA GLY A 101 8.61 19.29 -15.46
C GLY A 101 9.56 18.70 -14.39
N ALA A 102 9.09 18.43 -13.17
CA ALA A 102 9.85 17.88 -12.06
C ALA A 102 9.14 16.64 -11.47
N PRO A 103 9.91 15.64 -11.01
CA PRO A 103 9.32 14.44 -10.39
C PRO A 103 8.57 14.81 -9.10
N PHE A 104 7.45 14.15 -8.86
CA PHE A 104 6.67 14.25 -7.62
C PHE A 104 6.31 12.84 -7.12
N SER A 105 5.96 12.73 -5.84
CA SER A 105 5.62 11.46 -5.23
C SER A 105 4.11 11.36 -5.01
N VAL A 106 3.56 10.19 -5.28
CA VAL A 106 2.17 9.84 -4.97
C VAL A 106 2.17 8.87 -3.79
N LEU A 107 1.48 9.25 -2.71
CA LEU A 107 1.29 8.41 -1.54
C LEU A 107 -0.11 7.80 -1.57
N TYR A 108 -0.21 6.53 -1.30
CA TYR A 108 -1.46 5.77 -1.29
C TYR A 108 -1.56 4.87 -0.06
N ARG A 109 -2.79 4.51 0.31
CA ARG A 109 -3.06 3.72 1.51
C ARG A 109 -2.71 2.25 1.35
N ASN A 110 -3.09 1.64 0.22
CA ASN A 110 -2.93 0.21 -0.06
C ASN A 110 -2.24 0.03 -1.40
N ASN A 111 -1.40 -1.00 -1.52
CA ASN A 111 -0.66 -1.30 -2.75
C ASN A 111 -1.57 -1.46 -3.98
N ASP A 112 -2.74 -2.08 -3.81
CA ASP A 112 -3.73 -2.24 -4.88
C ASP A 112 -4.20 -0.91 -5.49
N SER A 113 -4.13 0.18 -4.70
CA SER A 113 -4.50 1.52 -5.17
C SER A 113 -3.51 2.09 -6.18
N ALA A 114 -2.28 1.58 -6.24
CA ALA A 114 -1.28 2.01 -7.20
C ALA A 114 -1.46 1.37 -8.57
N LEU A 115 -1.99 0.14 -8.64
CA LEU A 115 -2.09 -0.63 -9.89
C LEU A 115 -2.81 0.10 -11.02
N PRO A 116 -4.02 0.68 -10.82
CA PRO A 116 -4.69 1.41 -11.90
C PRO A 116 -3.97 2.68 -12.33
N LEU A 117 -3.21 3.31 -11.43
CA LEU A 117 -2.40 4.47 -11.77
C LEU A 117 -1.19 4.05 -12.61
N ILE A 118 -0.53 2.94 -12.25
CA ILE A 118 0.60 2.39 -12.99
C ILE A 118 0.16 2.03 -14.42
N ASP A 119 -0.94 1.25 -14.57
CA ASP A 119 -1.51 0.93 -15.89
C ASP A 119 -1.80 2.19 -16.72
N ALA A 120 -2.34 3.21 -16.08
CA ALA A 120 -2.66 4.47 -16.76
C ALA A 120 -1.40 5.26 -17.18
N LEU A 121 -0.34 5.26 -16.36
CA LEU A 121 0.95 5.89 -16.68
C LEU A 121 1.66 5.15 -17.82
N GLU A 122 1.66 3.81 -17.81
CA GLU A 122 2.23 2.98 -18.88
C GLU A 122 1.53 3.24 -20.21
N ARG A 123 0.20 3.23 -20.23
CA ARG A 123 -0.58 3.54 -21.45
C ARG A 123 -0.35 4.95 -21.99
N ALA A 124 -0.03 5.90 -21.08
CA ALA A 124 0.30 7.27 -21.45
C ALA A 124 1.78 7.47 -21.83
N GLY A 125 2.62 6.44 -21.71
CA GLY A 125 4.06 6.52 -21.94
C GLY A 125 4.79 7.43 -20.95
N LEU A 126 4.25 7.64 -19.74
CA LEU A 126 4.82 8.49 -18.71
C LEU A 126 5.72 7.66 -17.78
N PRO A 127 6.96 8.11 -17.52
CA PRO A 127 7.88 7.39 -16.66
C PRO A 127 7.43 7.44 -15.19
N TYR A 128 7.56 6.32 -14.49
CA TYR A 128 7.29 6.23 -13.06
C TYR A 128 8.28 5.31 -12.36
N HIS A 129 8.36 5.42 -11.04
CA HIS A 129 9.07 4.50 -10.17
C HIS A 129 8.15 4.09 -9.02
N CYS A 130 7.92 2.78 -8.85
CA CYS A 130 7.15 2.23 -7.75
C CYS A 130 8.04 1.39 -6.83
N ARG A 131 8.10 1.77 -5.54
CA ARG A 131 8.98 1.14 -4.55
C ARG A 131 8.52 -0.25 -4.10
N SER A 132 7.22 -0.51 -4.19
CA SER A 132 6.58 -1.71 -3.63
C SER A 132 5.79 -2.48 -4.68
N PHE A 133 6.22 -2.41 -5.93
CA PHE A 133 5.66 -3.27 -6.97
C PHE A 133 6.28 -4.65 -6.82
N ASP A 134 5.78 -5.40 -5.84
CA ASP A 134 6.00 -6.83 -5.80
C ASP A 134 5.13 -7.46 -6.88
N ASP A 135 5.74 -8.24 -7.77
CA ASP A 135 5.08 -9.13 -8.74
C ASP A 135 4.20 -10.21 -8.06
N THR A 136 4.03 -10.09 -6.74
CA THR A 136 3.25 -11.02 -5.91
C THR A 136 1.80 -11.14 -6.34
N PHE A 137 1.22 -10.13 -7.03
CA PHE A 137 -0.14 -10.27 -7.53
C PHE A 137 -0.23 -11.40 -8.57
N PHE A 138 0.62 -11.40 -9.59
CA PHE A 138 0.59 -12.41 -10.66
C PHE A 138 1.16 -13.77 -10.23
N THR A 139 1.97 -13.80 -9.19
CA THR A 139 2.52 -15.01 -8.58
C THR A 139 1.70 -15.49 -7.38
N HIS A 140 0.72 -14.68 -6.94
CA HIS A 140 -0.15 -15.07 -5.84
C HIS A 140 -0.97 -16.31 -6.21
N ARG A 141 -0.98 -17.31 -5.32
CA ARG A 141 -1.61 -18.61 -5.54
C ARG A 141 -3.03 -18.52 -6.10
N ILE A 142 -3.88 -17.65 -5.55
CA ILE A 142 -5.26 -17.48 -6.02
C ILE A 142 -5.31 -16.98 -7.47
N VAL A 143 -4.43 -16.05 -7.84
CA VAL A 143 -4.36 -15.51 -9.20
C VAL A 143 -3.90 -16.57 -10.19
N CYS A 144 -2.86 -17.33 -9.82
CA CYS A 144 -2.40 -18.48 -10.61
C CYS A 144 -3.52 -19.52 -10.77
N ASP A 145 -4.25 -19.82 -9.70
CA ASP A 145 -5.38 -20.75 -9.74
C ASP A 145 -6.47 -20.30 -10.71
N VAL A 146 -6.86 -19.02 -10.65
CA VAL A 146 -7.84 -18.44 -11.59
C VAL A 146 -7.33 -18.49 -13.03
N GLN A 147 -6.06 -18.16 -13.27
CA GLN A 147 -5.45 -18.27 -14.59
C GLN A 147 -5.45 -19.71 -15.11
N ASP A 148 -5.09 -20.68 -14.26
CA ASP A 148 -5.09 -22.10 -14.64
C ASP A 148 -6.50 -22.59 -14.95
N ILE A 149 -7.52 -22.17 -14.21
CA ILE A 149 -8.92 -22.49 -14.50
C ILE A 149 -9.36 -21.93 -15.84
N LEU A 150 -9.08 -20.63 -16.12
CA LEU A 150 -9.44 -20.00 -17.38
C LEU A 150 -8.72 -20.63 -18.58
N ARG A 151 -7.44 -20.95 -18.43
CA ARG A 151 -6.65 -21.63 -19.47
C ARG A 151 -7.12 -23.06 -19.70
N PHE A 152 -7.48 -23.80 -18.63
CA PHE A 152 -8.06 -25.12 -18.78
C PHE A 152 -9.42 -25.09 -19.49
N ALA A 153 -10.26 -24.09 -19.18
CA ALA A 153 -11.54 -23.93 -19.89
C ALA A 153 -11.37 -23.68 -21.39
N ALA A 154 -10.26 -23.05 -21.81
CA ALA A 154 -9.92 -22.85 -23.21
C ALA A 154 -9.26 -24.10 -23.86
N THR A 155 -8.59 -24.93 -23.06
CA THR A 155 -7.87 -26.14 -23.52
C THR A 155 -8.17 -27.29 -22.57
N PRO A 156 -9.37 -27.92 -22.65
CA PRO A 156 -9.85 -28.89 -21.67
C PRO A 156 -9.23 -30.30 -21.78
N ASP A 157 -8.24 -30.47 -22.63
CA ASP A 157 -7.42 -31.68 -22.78
C ASP A 157 -6.04 -31.56 -22.08
N ASP A 158 -5.74 -30.41 -21.44
CA ASP A 158 -4.50 -30.18 -20.69
C ASP A 158 -4.56 -30.93 -19.33
N ALA A 159 -4.10 -32.18 -19.35
CA ALA A 159 -4.08 -33.05 -18.18
C ALA A 159 -3.22 -32.52 -17.03
N GLU A 160 -2.07 -31.88 -17.34
CA GLU A 160 -1.20 -31.33 -16.31
C GLU A 160 -1.90 -30.18 -15.57
N ARG A 161 -2.56 -29.30 -16.30
CA ARG A 161 -3.29 -28.18 -15.72
C ARG A 161 -4.52 -28.67 -14.96
N PHE A 162 -5.25 -29.65 -15.46
CA PHE A 162 -6.37 -30.26 -14.75
C PHE A 162 -5.95 -30.83 -13.39
N LEU A 163 -4.84 -31.53 -13.31
CA LEU A 163 -4.32 -32.08 -12.05
C LEU A 163 -3.89 -31.03 -11.02
N ARG A 164 -3.64 -29.78 -11.45
CA ARG A 164 -3.38 -28.66 -10.53
C ARG A 164 -4.64 -28.03 -9.96
N ILE A 165 -5.79 -28.18 -10.64
CA ILE A 165 -7.01 -27.41 -10.32
C ILE A 165 -8.23 -28.26 -9.96
N TYR A 166 -8.27 -29.59 -10.24
CA TYR A 166 -9.47 -30.44 -10.11
C TYR A 166 -10.13 -30.33 -8.71
N TYR A 167 -9.33 -30.21 -7.65
CA TYR A 167 -9.83 -30.13 -6.27
C TYR A 167 -10.38 -28.73 -5.91
N LYS A 168 -10.23 -27.76 -6.79
CA LYS A 168 -10.66 -26.37 -6.56
C LYS A 168 -12.08 -26.10 -7.07
N PHE A 169 -12.65 -27.00 -7.84
CA PHE A 169 -14.02 -26.86 -8.37
C PHE A 169 -15.11 -27.26 -7.36
N GLY A 170 -14.76 -27.75 -6.18
CA GLY A 170 -15.75 -28.21 -5.21
C GLY A 170 -16.50 -29.49 -5.62
N ALA A 171 -16.06 -30.16 -6.67
CA ALA A 171 -16.72 -31.35 -7.23
C ALA A 171 -16.41 -32.64 -6.45
N LEU A 172 -15.68 -32.57 -5.34
CA LEU A 172 -15.29 -33.71 -4.47
C LEU A 172 -14.66 -34.89 -5.24
N ILE A 173 -13.93 -34.60 -6.31
CA ILE A 173 -13.25 -35.62 -7.14
C ILE A 173 -12.00 -36.08 -6.39
N SER A 174 -11.81 -37.42 -6.26
CA SER A 174 -10.57 -37.95 -5.70
C SER A 174 -9.40 -37.79 -6.68
N LYS A 175 -8.18 -37.86 -6.16
CA LYS A 175 -6.97 -37.74 -6.98
C LYS A 175 -6.89 -38.91 -7.99
N GLU A 176 -7.27 -40.11 -7.57
CA GLU A 176 -7.30 -41.29 -8.44
C GLU A 176 -8.31 -41.12 -9.59
N ALA A 177 -9.49 -40.58 -9.29
CA ALA A 177 -10.51 -40.31 -10.32
C ALA A 177 -10.03 -39.23 -11.31
N ALA A 178 -9.38 -38.18 -10.82
CA ALA A 178 -8.81 -37.14 -11.69
C ALA A 178 -7.71 -37.69 -12.62
N GLN A 179 -6.82 -38.54 -12.09
CA GLN A 179 -5.79 -39.22 -12.88
C GLN A 179 -6.38 -40.16 -13.90
N ALA A 180 -7.40 -40.95 -13.54
CA ALA A 180 -8.10 -41.81 -14.47
C ALA A 180 -8.76 -41.06 -15.63
N ALA A 181 -9.39 -39.90 -15.33
CA ALA A 181 -9.97 -39.05 -16.36
C ALA A 181 -8.92 -38.53 -17.35
N CYS A 182 -7.75 -38.11 -16.86
CA CYS A 182 -6.64 -37.67 -17.72
C CYS A 182 -6.16 -38.80 -18.65
N ILE A 183 -6.01 -40.04 -18.13
CA ILE A 183 -5.60 -41.19 -18.92
C ILE A 183 -6.63 -41.51 -19.99
N GLN A 184 -7.92 -41.47 -19.63
CA GLN A 184 -9.02 -41.72 -20.55
C GLN A 184 -9.06 -40.66 -21.65
N SER A 185 -8.99 -39.39 -21.31
CA SER A 185 -8.93 -38.27 -22.25
C SER A 185 -7.81 -38.46 -23.28
N GLY A 186 -6.61 -38.80 -22.84
CA GLY A 186 -5.47 -39.07 -23.72
C GLY A 186 -5.65 -40.28 -24.64
N ARG A 187 -6.47 -41.27 -24.25
CA ARG A 187 -6.78 -42.46 -25.09
C ARG A 187 -7.88 -42.20 -26.13
N THR A 188 -8.86 -41.41 -25.75
CA THR A 188 -10.06 -41.18 -26.56
C THR A 188 -9.97 -39.87 -27.35
N ASN A 189 -8.98 -39.07 -27.12
CA ASN A 189 -8.82 -37.73 -27.66
C ASN A 189 -10.04 -36.83 -27.42
N THR A 190 -10.63 -36.94 -26.24
CA THR A 190 -11.80 -36.18 -25.77
C THR A 190 -11.42 -35.28 -24.61
N PRO A 191 -12.11 -34.14 -24.40
CA PRO A 191 -11.91 -33.29 -23.22
C PRO A 191 -12.02 -34.07 -21.90
N ILE A 192 -11.27 -33.58 -20.88
CA ILE A 192 -11.30 -34.15 -19.51
C ILE A 192 -12.57 -33.73 -18.79
#